data_dfe6a33638eeee6f4d1f17d1f4f31755
#
_entry.id   dfe6a33638eeee6f4d1f17d1f4f31755
#
_cell.length_a   1.000
_cell.length_b   1.000
_cell.length_c   1.000
_cell.angle_alpha   90.00
_cell.angle_beta   90.00
_cell.angle_gamma   90.00
#
_symmetry.space_group_name_H-M   'P 1'
#
loop_
_entity.id
_entity.type
_entity.pdbx_description
1 polymer ?
#
loop_
_entity_poly.entity_id
_entity_poly.type
_entity_poly.pdbx_seq_one_letter_code
_entity_poly.pdbx_strand_id
1 'polypeptide(L)'
;MKAMTVSNAFFRRFLVAAAASVMLAGAYVPAAVAQAPTVTLPDFTSIVEKADPAVVNIRTTATVPVRGMGPGGGNDPYELFRWFFGPEFQPPGGGAQPGPSPRQRPQPSQPEERTVPRGVGSGFFISDDGYILTNNHVVVDATDIYVTLTDGREFKAKVIGTDERTDVALIKIEAKDMTPLVIGDPKKLKKGQWVLAI
;
A
#
# COMPACT_ATOMS: atom_id res chain seq x y z
N MET A 1 43.59 -78.05 -56.15
CA MET A 1 43.39 -77.07 -55.01
C MET A 1 43.68 -75.69 -55.56
N LYS A 2 42.62 -74.83 -55.76
CA LYS A 2 42.78 -73.45 -56.23
C LYS A 2 42.70 -72.57 -55.01
N ALA A 3 43.81 -71.90 -54.67
CA ALA A 3 43.85 -70.87 -53.57
C ALA A 3 43.16 -69.61 -54.09
N MET A 4 42.12 -69.19 -53.38
CA MET A 4 41.38 -67.94 -53.59
C MET A 4 42.17 -66.80 -52.98
N THR A 5 42.85 -65.98 -53.79
CA THR A 5 43.58 -64.81 -53.37
C THR A 5 42.55 -63.69 -53.15
N VAL A 6 42.20 -63.40 -51.85
CA VAL A 6 41.34 -62.30 -51.53
C VAL A 6 42.13 -60.99 -51.70
N SER A 7 41.66 -60.12 -52.63
CA SER A 7 42.31 -58.87 -52.99
C SER A 7 42.39 -57.92 -51.83
N ASN A 8 43.64 -57.53 -51.43
CA ASN A 8 43.96 -56.55 -50.37
C ASN A 8 43.31 -55.17 -50.59
N ALA A 9 42.75 -54.89 -51.77
CA ALA A 9 42.05 -53.68 -52.10
C ALA A 9 40.67 -53.59 -51.45
N PHE A 10 40.02 -54.77 -51.22
CA PHE A 10 38.72 -54.80 -50.55
C PHE A 10 38.81 -54.56 -49.06
N PHE A 11 39.85 -55.07 -48.42
CA PHE A 11 40.11 -54.88 -46.97
C PHE A 11 40.50 -53.43 -46.62
N ARG A 12 41.26 -52.75 -47.47
CA ARG A 12 41.65 -51.31 -47.27
C ARG A 12 40.43 -50.36 -47.38
N ARG A 13 39.46 -50.67 -48.26
CA ARG A 13 38.22 -49.88 -48.40
C ARG A 13 37.29 -50.06 -47.22
N PHE A 14 37.24 -51.23 -46.60
CA PHE A 14 36.47 -51.47 -45.37
C PHE A 14 37.08 -50.79 -44.15
N LEU A 15 38.40 -50.79 -44.00
CA LEU A 15 39.10 -50.13 -42.93
C LEU A 15 38.96 -48.58 -42.97
N VAL A 16 38.99 -47.98 -44.16
CA VAL A 16 38.79 -46.53 -44.32
C VAL A 16 37.34 -46.14 -44.07
N ALA A 17 36.37 -46.92 -44.43
CA ALA A 17 34.94 -46.67 -44.16
C ALA A 17 34.61 -46.83 -42.68
N ALA A 18 35.22 -47.78 -41.95
CA ALA A 18 35.05 -47.95 -40.54
C ALA A 18 35.71 -46.82 -39.73
N ALA A 19 36.86 -46.31 -40.14
CA ALA A 19 37.52 -45.17 -39.49
C ALA A 19 36.76 -43.86 -39.69
N ALA A 20 36.13 -43.64 -40.83
CA ALA A 20 35.30 -42.45 -41.09
C ALA A 20 33.99 -42.45 -40.25
N SER A 21 33.41 -43.61 -40.00
CA SER A 21 32.19 -43.73 -39.18
C SER A 21 32.45 -43.46 -37.68
N VAL A 22 33.63 -43.80 -37.17
CA VAL A 22 34.01 -43.53 -35.79
C VAL A 22 34.31 -42.04 -35.53
N MET A 23 34.84 -41.33 -36.55
CA MET A 23 35.09 -39.88 -36.46
C MET A 23 33.82 -39.03 -36.50
N LEU A 24 32.73 -39.51 -37.12
CA LEU A 24 31.46 -38.78 -37.13
C LEU A 24 30.62 -38.97 -35.86
N ALA A 25 30.85 -40.04 -35.09
CA ALA A 25 30.14 -40.31 -33.83
C ALA A 25 30.74 -39.54 -32.64
N GLY A 26 31.94 -38.98 -32.73
CA GLY A 26 32.63 -38.26 -31.68
C GLY A 26 32.23 -36.77 -31.51
N ALA A 27 31.38 -36.22 -32.38
CA ALA A 27 31.07 -34.79 -32.36
C ALA A 27 29.71 -34.42 -31.70
N TYR A 28 28.98 -35.38 -31.16
CA TYR A 28 27.80 -35.11 -30.38
C TYR A 28 28.21 -34.85 -28.91
N VAL A 29 28.73 -33.64 -28.63
CA VAL A 29 28.81 -33.11 -27.26
C VAL A 29 27.38 -32.65 -26.94
N PRO A 30 26.66 -33.32 -26.05
CA PRO A 30 25.38 -32.77 -25.60
C PRO A 30 25.70 -31.40 -24.98
N ALA A 31 25.15 -30.32 -25.56
CA ALA A 31 25.19 -29.03 -24.95
C ALA A 31 24.52 -29.18 -23.59
N ALA A 32 25.31 -29.19 -22.54
CA ALA A 32 24.80 -29.08 -21.18
C ALA A 32 24.09 -27.73 -21.11
N VAL A 33 22.78 -27.71 -21.27
CA VAL A 33 21.94 -26.54 -21.00
C VAL A 33 22.11 -26.30 -19.52
N ALA A 34 22.94 -25.33 -19.18
CA ALA A 34 23.06 -24.82 -17.82
C ALA A 34 21.64 -24.34 -17.42
N GLN A 35 20.93 -25.14 -16.67
CA GLN A 35 19.70 -24.72 -16.04
C GLN A 35 20.07 -23.59 -15.08
N ALA A 36 19.66 -22.38 -15.42
CA ALA A 36 19.76 -21.27 -14.49
C ALA A 36 19.06 -21.68 -13.18
N PRO A 37 19.65 -21.44 -12.02
CA PRO A 37 19.00 -21.76 -10.76
C PRO A 37 17.66 -21.03 -10.70
N THR A 38 16.57 -21.78 -10.70
CA THR A 38 15.22 -21.23 -10.46
C THR A 38 15.18 -20.77 -9.02
N VAL A 39 15.29 -19.48 -8.80
CA VAL A 39 15.05 -18.87 -7.48
C VAL A 39 13.54 -18.93 -7.25
N THR A 40 13.10 -19.86 -6.43
CA THR A 40 11.71 -19.88 -5.95
C THR A 40 11.55 -18.76 -4.93
N LEU A 41 10.74 -17.76 -5.26
CA LEU A 41 10.36 -16.72 -4.29
C LEU A 41 9.50 -17.36 -3.19
N PRO A 42 9.59 -16.86 -1.94
CA PRO A 42 8.73 -17.33 -0.87
C PRO A 42 7.25 -17.07 -1.20
N ASP A 43 6.39 -18.03 -0.91
CA ASP A 43 4.93 -17.84 -0.94
C ASP A 43 4.48 -17.34 0.44
N PHE A 44 3.93 -16.13 0.48
CA PHE A 44 3.46 -15.49 1.71
C PHE A 44 1.94 -15.65 1.92
N THR A 45 1.22 -16.33 1.03
CA THR A 45 -0.24 -16.49 1.08
C THR A 45 -0.73 -16.97 2.44
N SER A 46 -0.08 -18.01 2.98
CA SER A 46 -0.47 -18.56 4.29
C SER A 46 -0.24 -17.62 5.48
N ILE A 47 0.70 -16.69 5.35
CA ILE A 47 0.97 -15.66 6.37
C ILE A 47 -0.11 -14.59 6.30
N VAL A 48 -0.44 -14.14 5.08
CA VAL A 48 -1.50 -13.15 4.83
C VAL A 48 -2.85 -13.68 5.32
N GLU A 49 -3.24 -14.89 4.94
CA GLU A 49 -4.51 -15.51 5.37
C GLU A 49 -4.66 -15.56 6.90
N LYS A 50 -3.57 -15.78 7.64
CA LYS A 50 -3.58 -15.80 9.10
C LYS A 50 -3.61 -14.41 9.73
N ALA A 51 -2.96 -13.43 9.11
CA ALA A 51 -2.84 -12.08 9.62
C ALA A 51 -4.04 -11.19 9.25
N ASP A 52 -4.62 -11.40 8.07
CA ASP A 52 -5.70 -10.58 7.52
C ASP A 52 -6.89 -10.33 8.47
N PRO A 53 -7.41 -11.33 9.21
CA PRO A 53 -8.49 -11.10 10.16
C PRO A 53 -8.11 -10.19 11.34
N ALA A 54 -6.80 -10.03 11.60
CA ALA A 54 -6.31 -9.17 12.68
C ALA A 54 -6.02 -7.74 12.21
N VAL A 55 -5.87 -7.51 10.91
CA VAL A 55 -5.51 -6.20 10.33
C VAL A 55 -6.79 -5.38 10.11
N VAL A 56 -6.69 -4.09 10.38
CA VAL A 56 -7.81 -3.15 10.22
C VAL A 56 -7.35 -1.89 9.48
N ASN A 57 -8.29 -1.29 8.75
CA ASN A 57 -8.13 0.04 8.20
C ASN A 57 -8.66 1.08 9.20
N ILE A 58 -7.92 2.19 9.35
CA ILE A 58 -8.28 3.27 10.26
C ILE A 58 -8.47 4.54 9.45
N ARG A 59 -9.61 5.18 9.62
CA ARG A 59 -9.96 6.47 9.03
C ARG A 59 -10.24 7.47 10.15
N THR A 60 -9.66 8.66 10.06
CA THR A 60 -9.86 9.71 11.05
C THR A 60 -10.46 10.95 10.43
N THR A 61 -11.22 11.67 11.25
CA THR A 61 -11.80 12.96 10.89
C THR A 61 -11.42 14.01 11.92
N ALA A 62 -11.42 15.27 11.51
CA ALA A 62 -11.26 16.41 12.41
C ALA A 62 -12.41 17.39 12.23
N THR A 63 -12.88 17.96 13.33
CA THR A 63 -13.85 19.04 13.30
C THR A 63 -13.10 20.37 13.26
N VAL A 64 -13.29 21.11 12.19
CA VAL A 64 -12.69 22.43 12.02
C VAL A 64 -13.78 23.50 12.09
N PRO A 65 -13.56 24.58 12.86
CA PRO A 65 -14.50 25.70 12.88
C PRO A 65 -14.50 26.36 11.50
N VAL A 66 -15.63 26.40 10.84
CA VAL A 66 -15.84 27.26 9.69
C VAL A 66 -15.93 28.66 10.24
N ARG A 67 -14.82 29.43 10.20
CA ARG A 67 -14.92 30.87 10.42
C ARG A 67 -15.88 31.38 9.39
N GLY A 68 -17.08 31.77 9.86
CA GLY A 68 -18.08 32.38 9.01
C GLY A 68 -17.43 33.49 8.20
N MET A 69 -17.31 33.26 6.93
CA MET A 69 -16.94 34.31 6.00
C MET A 69 -18.08 35.30 5.98
N GLY A 70 -17.86 36.38 6.75
CA GLY A 70 -18.60 37.60 6.47
C GLY A 70 -18.42 37.99 5.00
N PRO A 71 -19.27 38.86 4.44
CA PRO A 71 -19.13 39.31 3.06
C PRO A 71 -17.75 39.98 2.88
N GLY A 72 -16.78 39.20 2.43
CA GLY A 72 -15.36 39.57 2.29
C GLY A 72 -14.35 38.47 2.62
N GLY A 73 -14.77 37.28 3.02
CA GLY A 73 -13.90 36.15 3.42
C GLY A 73 -13.80 35.04 2.39
N GLY A 74 -12.78 35.02 1.63
CA GLY A 74 -11.86 34.01 1.08
C GLY A 74 -12.39 32.81 0.30
N ASN A 75 -13.66 32.65 -0.05
CA ASN A 75 -14.12 31.65 -1.04
C ASN A 75 -14.97 32.30 -2.14
N ASP A 76 -14.86 33.60 -2.29
CA ASP A 76 -15.35 34.27 -3.49
C ASP A 76 -14.42 33.87 -4.64
N PRO A 77 -14.94 33.25 -5.70
CA PRO A 77 -14.14 32.96 -6.89
C PRO A 77 -13.38 34.19 -7.40
N TYR A 78 -13.89 35.39 -7.12
CA TYR A 78 -13.25 36.66 -7.45
C TYR A 78 -11.99 36.96 -6.64
N GLU A 79 -11.91 36.53 -5.37
CA GLU A 79 -10.69 36.67 -4.57
C GLU A 79 -9.55 35.80 -5.09
N LEU A 80 -9.84 34.57 -5.56
CA LEU A 80 -8.90 33.70 -6.26
C LEU A 80 -8.43 34.34 -7.58
N PHE A 81 -9.33 34.94 -8.34
CA PHE A 81 -8.99 35.65 -9.58
C PHE A 81 -8.15 36.90 -9.32
N ARG A 82 -8.45 37.66 -8.25
CA ARG A 82 -7.65 38.84 -7.84
C ARG A 82 -6.25 38.45 -7.38
N TRP A 83 -6.13 37.33 -6.68
CA TRP A 83 -4.82 36.81 -6.27
C TRP A 83 -3.98 36.36 -7.48
N PHE A 84 -4.61 35.76 -8.49
CA PHE A 84 -3.93 35.24 -9.69
C PHE A 84 -3.62 36.31 -10.73
N PHE A 85 -4.54 37.30 -10.93
CA PHE A 85 -4.46 38.31 -12.00
C PHE A 85 -4.15 39.72 -11.50
N GLY A 86 -3.99 39.88 -10.20
CA GLY A 86 -3.67 41.17 -9.57
C GLY A 86 -4.91 42.03 -9.23
N PRO A 87 -4.71 43.12 -8.42
CA PRO A 87 -5.79 43.94 -7.90
C PRO A 87 -6.53 44.78 -8.96
N GLU A 88 -6.00 44.89 -10.19
CA GLU A 88 -6.56 45.63 -11.30
C GLU A 88 -7.57 44.83 -12.16
N PHE A 89 -7.76 43.54 -11.84
CA PHE A 89 -8.67 42.69 -12.61
C PHE A 89 -10.13 43.05 -12.30
N GLN A 90 -10.81 43.72 -13.22
CA GLN A 90 -12.25 43.93 -13.22
C GLN A 90 -12.90 42.97 -14.23
N PRO A 91 -13.80 42.06 -13.78
CA PRO A 91 -14.50 41.19 -14.71
C PRO A 91 -15.44 41.99 -15.63
N PRO A 92 -15.51 41.65 -16.93
CA PRO A 92 -16.45 42.28 -17.84
C PRO A 92 -17.87 41.89 -17.44
N GLY A 93 -18.66 42.84 -16.91
CA GLY A 93 -20.07 42.63 -16.54
C GLY A 93 -20.50 43.14 -15.16
N GLY A 94 -19.63 43.80 -14.40
CA GLY A 94 -19.98 44.41 -13.11
C GLY A 94 -20.69 45.75 -13.22
N GLY A 95 -21.93 45.76 -13.66
CA GLY A 95 -22.82 46.92 -13.62
C GLY A 95 -23.90 46.77 -12.57
N ALA A 96 -24.03 47.80 -11.73
CA ALA A 96 -25.08 48.09 -10.75
C ALA A 96 -24.80 47.60 -9.31
N GLN A 97 -24.29 48.49 -8.50
CA GLN A 97 -24.45 48.47 -7.06
C GLN A 97 -25.95 48.54 -6.69
N PRO A 98 -26.49 47.55 -5.92
CA PRO A 98 -27.74 47.76 -5.23
C PRO A 98 -27.51 48.73 -4.06
N GLY A 99 -28.37 49.77 -3.97
CA GLY A 99 -28.34 50.76 -2.91
C GLY A 99 -28.47 50.17 -1.48
N PRO A 100 -28.25 50.99 -0.45
CA PRO A 100 -28.17 50.54 0.94
C PRO A 100 -29.52 50.01 1.44
N SER A 101 -29.64 48.69 1.52
CA SER A 101 -30.73 48.02 2.25
C SER A 101 -30.59 48.24 3.74
N PRO A 102 -31.69 48.34 4.50
CA PRO A 102 -31.68 48.58 5.95
C PRO A 102 -30.83 47.51 6.64
N ARG A 103 -29.85 47.94 7.42
CA ARG A 103 -28.94 47.12 8.23
C ARG A 103 -29.78 46.24 9.17
N GLN A 104 -29.98 44.98 8.79
CA GLN A 104 -30.25 43.92 9.75
C GLN A 104 -28.96 43.75 10.56
N ARG A 105 -29.09 43.95 11.89
CA ARG A 105 -28.00 43.63 12.86
C ARG A 105 -27.54 42.21 12.56
N PRO A 106 -26.21 41.97 12.37
CA PRO A 106 -25.70 40.62 12.26
C PRO A 106 -26.04 39.91 13.58
N GLN A 107 -26.93 38.92 13.53
CA GLN A 107 -27.03 37.96 14.63
C GLN A 107 -25.68 37.24 14.68
N PRO A 108 -25.11 37.02 15.89
CA PRO A 108 -23.92 36.21 16.02
C PRO A 108 -24.25 34.81 15.45
N SER A 109 -23.82 34.53 14.24
CA SER A 109 -23.87 33.19 13.71
C SER A 109 -22.97 32.31 14.59
N GLN A 110 -23.55 31.27 15.16
CA GLN A 110 -22.76 30.25 15.84
C GLN A 110 -21.70 29.74 14.86
N PRO A 111 -20.48 29.51 15.30
CA PRO A 111 -19.45 28.95 14.44
C PRO A 111 -19.98 27.64 13.85
N GLU A 112 -20.20 27.61 12.55
CA GLU A 112 -20.51 26.36 11.88
C GLU A 112 -19.26 25.49 11.93
N GLU A 113 -19.39 24.31 12.52
CA GLU A 113 -18.33 23.32 12.59
C GLU A 113 -18.49 22.38 11.37
N ARG A 114 -17.36 22.09 10.70
CA ARG A 114 -17.33 21.16 9.59
C ARG A 114 -16.39 20.01 9.90
N THR A 115 -16.90 18.78 9.78
CA THR A 115 -16.10 17.57 9.86
C THR A 115 -15.42 17.31 8.51
N VAL A 116 -14.10 17.20 8.54
CA VAL A 116 -13.27 16.92 7.35
C VAL A 116 -12.47 15.65 7.55
N PRO A 117 -12.22 14.86 6.49
CA PRO A 117 -11.26 13.75 6.55
C PRO A 117 -9.88 14.28 6.97
N ARG A 118 -9.18 13.59 7.89
CA ARG A 118 -7.86 13.99 8.36
C ARG A 118 -6.78 13.01 7.94
N GLY A 119 -6.96 11.72 8.22
CA GLY A 119 -5.96 10.70 7.96
C GLY A 119 -6.54 9.34 7.68
N VAL A 120 -5.68 8.51 7.11
CA VAL A 120 -5.92 7.09 6.87
C VAL A 120 -4.68 6.34 7.35
N GLY A 121 -4.88 5.18 7.96
CA GLY A 121 -3.81 4.33 8.43
C GLY A 121 -4.27 2.88 8.58
N SER A 122 -3.37 2.05 9.06
CA SER A 122 -3.64 0.66 9.39
C SER A 122 -3.37 0.41 10.87
N GLY A 123 -3.94 -0.66 11.39
CA GLY A 123 -3.68 -1.16 12.73
C GLY A 123 -3.93 -2.65 12.79
N PHE A 124 -3.71 -3.24 13.95
CA PHE A 124 -3.99 -4.65 14.16
C PHE A 124 -4.46 -4.92 15.59
N PHE A 125 -5.33 -5.92 15.73
CA PHE A 125 -5.81 -6.37 17.04
C PHE A 125 -4.69 -7.00 17.86
N ILE A 126 -4.61 -6.64 19.13
CA ILE A 126 -3.74 -7.27 20.12
C ILE A 126 -4.51 -8.07 21.17
N SER A 127 -5.84 -7.99 21.16
CA SER A 127 -6.72 -8.73 22.05
C SER A 127 -8.06 -9.06 21.36
N ASP A 128 -8.74 -10.05 21.87
CA ASP A 128 -10.04 -10.54 21.38
C ASP A 128 -11.21 -9.60 21.73
N ASP A 129 -11.02 -8.70 22.69
CA ASP A 129 -12.02 -7.73 23.13
C ASP A 129 -11.93 -6.38 22.43
N GLY A 130 -11.07 -6.24 21.38
CA GLY A 130 -11.05 -5.10 20.47
C GLY A 130 -10.02 -4.01 20.73
N TYR A 131 -8.93 -4.32 21.45
CA TYR A 131 -7.77 -3.42 21.49
C TYR A 131 -6.93 -3.53 20.22
N ILE A 132 -6.56 -2.37 19.68
CA ILE A 132 -5.86 -2.24 18.40
C ILE A 132 -4.62 -1.38 18.61
N LEU A 133 -3.46 -1.83 18.10
CA LEU A 133 -2.27 -1.00 17.96
C LEU A 133 -2.24 -0.35 16.59
N THR A 134 -1.86 0.93 16.59
CA THR A 134 -1.64 1.75 15.38
C THR A 134 -0.55 2.79 15.67
N ASN A 135 -0.27 3.67 14.71
CA ASN A 135 0.67 4.76 14.89
C ASN A 135 -0.01 5.99 15.54
N ASN A 136 0.77 6.73 16.34
CA ASN A 136 0.28 7.96 16.99
C ASN A 136 -0.11 9.02 15.94
N HIS A 137 0.70 9.19 14.87
CA HIS A 137 0.41 10.18 13.83
C HIS A 137 -0.92 9.93 13.09
N VAL A 138 -1.46 8.69 13.12
CA VAL A 138 -2.78 8.37 12.52
C VAL A 138 -3.92 8.95 13.34
N VAL A 139 -3.80 8.95 14.68
CA VAL A 139 -4.89 9.29 15.62
C VAL A 139 -4.73 10.65 16.29
N VAL A 140 -3.55 11.25 16.22
CA VAL A 140 -3.29 12.57 16.83
C VAL A 140 -4.21 13.63 16.21
N ASP A 141 -4.79 14.48 17.05
CA ASP A 141 -5.73 15.56 16.69
C ASP A 141 -7.00 15.08 15.94
N ALA A 142 -7.31 13.78 15.95
CA ALA A 142 -8.55 13.26 15.39
C ALA A 142 -9.72 13.57 16.34
N THR A 143 -10.83 14.07 15.80
CA THR A 143 -12.10 14.20 16.53
C THR A 143 -12.81 12.85 16.60
N ASP A 144 -12.85 12.14 15.47
CA ASP A 144 -13.44 10.81 15.39
C ASP A 144 -12.47 9.84 14.70
N ILE A 145 -12.49 8.61 15.18
CA ILE A 145 -11.69 7.49 14.65
C ILE A 145 -12.64 6.37 14.28
N TYR A 146 -12.57 5.93 13.04
CA TYR A 146 -13.35 4.82 12.49
C TYR A 146 -12.42 3.69 12.09
N VAL A 147 -12.75 2.50 12.54
CA VAL A 147 -12.01 1.27 12.26
C VAL A 147 -12.88 0.39 11.38
N THR A 148 -12.37 0.04 10.19
CA THR A 148 -13.03 -0.86 9.26
C THR A 148 -12.27 -2.18 9.23
N LEU A 149 -12.99 -3.28 9.48
CA LEU A 149 -12.48 -4.63 9.45
C LEU A 149 -12.42 -5.15 8.00
N THR A 150 -11.70 -6.23 7.78
CA THR A 150 -11.59 -6.89 6.46
C THR A 150 -12.92 -7.47 5.98
N ASP A 151 -13.86 -7.78 6.90
CA ASP A 151 -15.23 -8.19 6.57
C ASP A 151 -16.19 -7.02 6.25
N GLY A 152 -15.70 -5.77 6.28
CA GLY A 152 -16.44 -4.56 5.96
C GLY A 152 -17.21 -3.95 7.14
N ARG A 153 -17.20 -4.52 8.33
CA ARG A 153 -17.79 -3.90 9.53
C ARG A 153 -17.00 -2.66 9.92
N GLU A 154 -17.69 -1.58 10.26
CA GLU A 154 -17.10 -0.34 10.74
C GLU A 154 -17.49 -0.07 12.20
N PHE A 155 -16.52 0.37 13.00
CA PHE A 155 -16.67 0.71 14.41
C PHE A 155 -16.05 2.06 14.72
N LYS A 156 -16.69 2.80 15.61
CA LYS A 156 -16.06 4.00 16.19
C LYS A 156 -15.12 3.57 17.30
N ALA A 157 -13.87 4.09 17.25
CA ALA A 157 -12.84 3.78 18.22
C ALA A 157 -12.61 4.92 19.21
N LYS A 158 -12.10 4.55 20.40
CA LYS A 158 -11.65 5.48 21.43
C LYS A 158 -10.13 5.33 21.59
N VAL A 159 -9.42 6.44 21.75
CA VAL A 159 -8.00 6.43 22.09
C VAL A 159 -7.87 6.05 23.57
N ILE A 160 -7.06 5.04 23.86
CA ILE A 160 -6.75 4.56 25.21
C ILE A 160 -5.44 5.17 25.69
N GLY A 161 -4.46 5.28 24.80
CA GLY A 161 -3.16 5.88 25.10
C GLY A 161 -2.32 6.07 23.84
N THR A 162 -1.38 7.00 23.92
CA THR A 162 -0.45 7.34 22.84
C THR A 162 0.94 7.55 23.39
N ASP A 163 1.95 7.23 22.59
CA ASP A 163 3.34 7.60 22.81
C ASP A 163 3.87 8.25 21.52
N GLU A 164 3.99 9.56 21.55
CA GLU A 164 4.50 10.36 20.43
C GLU A 164 5.97 10.02 20.10
N ARG A 165 6.78 9.73 21.12
CA ARG A 165 8.21 9.45 20.95
C ARG A 165 8.47 8.17 20.18
N THR A 166 7.63 7.14 20.36
CA THR A 166 7.72 5.86 19.65
C THR A 166 6.75 5.76 18.48
N ASP A 167 5.90 6.78 18.27
CA ASP A 167 4.84 6.81 17.27
C ASP A 167 3.87 5.63 17.42
N VAL A 168 3.49 5.28 18.66
CA VAL A 168 2.56 4.18 18.94
C VAL A 168 1.29 4.74 19.57
N ALA A 169 0.14 4.22 19.16
CA ALA A 169 -1.15 4.48 19.77
C ALA A 169 -1.90 3.17 20.04
N LEU A 170 -2.60 3.15 21.16
CA LEU A 170 -3.56 2.11 21.53
C LEU A 170 -4.97 2.68 21.42
N ILE A 171 -5.80 2.05 20.60
CA ILE A 171 -7.21 2.40 20.46
C ILE A 171 -8.09 1.20 20.78
N LYS A 172 -9.37 1.45 21.08
CA LYS A 172 -10.34 0.43 21.48
C LYS A 172 -11.63 0.59 20.71
N ILE A 173 -12.12 -0.51 20.15
CA ILE A 173 -13.50 -0.62 19.63
C ILE A 173 -14.36 -1.49 20.53
N GLU A 174 -15.66 -1.26 20.52
CA GLU A 174 -16.64 -2.09 21.23
C GLU A 174 -17.01 -3.30 20.36
N ALA A 175 -16.11 -4.30 20.35
CA ALA A 175 -16.30 -5.55 19.64
C ALA A 175 -15.78 -6.71 20.49
N LYS A 176 -16.24 -7.93 20.17
CA LYS A 176 -15.85 -9.18 20.82
C LYS A 176 -15.50 -10.21 19.76
N ASP A 177 -14.80 -11.24 20.20
CA ASP A 177 -14.41 -12.38 19.37
C ASP A 177 -13.52 -11.94 18.17
N MET A 178 -12.67 -10.93 18.41
CA MET A 178 -11.68 -10.49 17.42
C MET A 178 -10.48 -11.43 17.43
N THR A 179 -9.86 -11.61 16.28
CA THR A 179 -8.66 -12.43 16.14
C THR A 179 -7.42 -11.55 16.37
N PRO A 180 -6.71 -11.68 17.51
CA PRO A 180 -5.51 -10.88 17.74
C PRO A 180 -4.31 -11.40 16.96
N LEU A 181 -3.43 -10.49 16.55
CA LEU A 181 -2.15 -10.85 15.96
C LEU A 181 -1.19 -11.34 17.04
N VAL A 182 -0.44 -12.42 16.72
CA VAL A 182 0.57 -12.93 17.63
C VAL A 182 1.84 -12.09 17.54
N ILE A 183 2.19 -11.44 18.65
CA ILE A 183 3.42 -10.64 18.72
C ILE A 183 4.62 -11.57 18.85
N GLY A 184 5.56 -11.47 17.90
CA GLY A 184 6.77 -12.28 17.85
C GLY A 184 7.86 -11.82 18.82
N ASP A 185 8.87 -12.66 18.97
CA ASP A 185 10.07 -12.33 19.76
C ASP A 185 11.15 -11.72 18.85
N PRO A 186 11.48 -10.42 18.99
CA PRO A 186 12.46 -9.74 18.15
C PRO A 186 13.88 -10.35 18.28
N LYS A 187 14.20 -11.03 19.38
CA LYS A 187 15.50 -11.70 19.59
C LYS A 187 15.71 -12.91 18.66
N LYS A 188 14.64 -13.44 18.10
CA LYS A 188 14.67 -14.58 17.16
C LYS A 188 14.85 -14.15 15.71
N LEU A 189 14.72 -12.85 15.40
CA LEU A 189 14.90 -12.32 14.06
C LEU A 189 16.37 -12.38 13.63
N LYS A 190 16.61 -12.76 12.37
CA LYS A 190 17.93 -12.84 11.78
C LYS A 190 18.06 -11.83 10.63
N LYS A 191 19.23 -11.21 10.51
CA LYS A 191 19.55 -10.34 9.37
C LYS A 191 19.45 -11.15 8.06
N GLY A 192 18.78 -10.57 7.04
CA GLY A 192 18.55 -11.23 5.77
C GLY A 192 17.29 -12.11 5.73
N GLN A 193 16.54 -12.20 6.82
CA GLN A 193 15.25 -12.88 6.84
C GLN A 193 14.21 -12.07 6.06
N TRP A 194 13.32 -12.77 5.34
CA TRP A 194 12.17 -12.13 4.70
C TRP A 194 11.21 -11.57 5.75
N VAL A 195 10.68 -10.39 5.44
CA VAL A 195 9.62 -9.72 6.21
C VAL A 195 8.51 -9.29 5.25
N LEU A 196 7.29 -9.26 5.75
CA LEU A 196 6.11 -8.83 5.00
C LEU A 196 5.44 -7.69 5.78
N ALA A 197 5.13 -6.59 5.09
CA ALA A 197 4.25 -5.54 5.57
C ALA A 197 2.84 -5.79 5.00
N ILE A 198 1.81 -5.72 5.85
CA ILE A 198 0.41 -5.94 5.50
C ILE A 198 -0.37 -4.66 5.82
#